data_137f67849782a5893a2fd303a2551abb
#
_entry.id   137f67849782a5893a2fd303a2551abb
#
_cell.length_a   1.000
_cell.length_b   1.000
_cell.length_c   1.000
_cell.angle_alpha   90.00
_cell.angle_beta   90.00
_cell.angle_gamma   90.00
#
_symmetry.space_group_name_H-M   'P 1'
#
loop_
_entity.id
_entity.type
_entity.pdbx_description
1 polymer ?
#
loop_
_entity_poly.entity_id
_entity_poly.type
_entity_poly.pdbx_seq_one_letter_code
_entity_poly.pdbx_strand_id
1 'polypeptide(L)'
;MIKKNNQLPDITVVVCTYNHGAWIERCIRSLLNQKFIKKDDFEIILIDDKSTDSTKKILHNFSDLENIRIYTNKRNIGLPKSLNKAIKLSKGRYVTRVDSDDYVQRNFLFLSKLFLDMNREYQAVAVDYIKVDNFETVLSKENCLKNEIACGIMYRKECLINIGLYNEKFK
;
A
#
# COMPACT_ATOMS: atom_id res chain seq x y z
N MET A 1 -17.50 4.62 -28.35
CA MET A 1 -16.25 4.85 -27.59
C MET A 1 -16.58 5.59 -26.30
N ILE A 2 -16.59 4.91 -25.16
CA ILE A 2 -16.80 5.55 -23.86
C ILE A 2 -15.50 6.31 -23.56
N LYS A 3 -15.59 7.64 -23.45
CA LYS A 3 -14.45 8.47 -23.02
C LYS A 3 -13.98 7.96 -21.66
N LYS A 4 -12.76 7.42 -21.58
CA LYS A 4 -12.10 7.17 -20.29
C LYS A 4 -12.16 8.48 -19.51
N ASN A 5 -12.86 8.48 -18.39
CA ASN A 5 -12.84 9.60 -17.46
C ASN A 5 -11.40 9.72 -16.95
N ASN A 6 -10.75 10.83 -17.27
CA ASN A 6 -9.37 11.14 -16.79
C ASN A 6 -9.37 11.53 -15.30
N GLN A 7 -10.24 10.91 -14.50
CA GLN A 7 -10.31 11.15 -13.07
C GLN A 7 -9.09 10.50 -12.40
N LEU A 8 -8.35 11.29 -11.61
CA LEU A 8 -7.26 10.76 -10.80
C LEU A 8 -7.81 9.82 -9.71
N PRO A 9 -7.08 8.77 -9.34
CA PRO A 9 -7.51 7.90 -8.24
C PRO A 9 -7.57 8.67 -6.93
N ASP A 10 -8.50 8.31 -6.06
CA ASP A 10 -8.60 8.88 -4.72
C ASP A 10 -7.49 8.36 -3.79
N ILE A 11 -7.13 7.08 -3.95
CA ILE A 11 -6.19 6.38 -3.07
C ILE A 11 -4.99 5.88 -3.86
N THR A 12 -3.79 6.05 -3.32
CA THR A 12 -2.60 5.30 -3.72
C THR A 12 -2.22 4.32 -2.63
N VAL A 13 -2.18 3.03 -2.97
CA VAL A 13 -1.58 2.00 -2.11
C VAL A 13 -0.13 1.84 -2.50
N VAL A 14 0.77 1.94 -1.53
CA VAL A 14 2.21 1.77 -1.72
C VAL A 14 2.63 0.44 -1.13
N VAL A 15 3.26 -0.40 -1.95
CA VAL A 15 3.86 -1.67 -1.52
C VAL A 15 5.32 -1.67 -1.95
N CYS A 16 6.24 -1.72 -0.99
CA CYS A 16 7.66 -1.89 -1.24
C CYS A 16 8.07 -3.32 -0.89
N THR A 17 8.88 -3.93 -1.74
CA THR A 17 9.27 -5.34 -1.59
C THR A 17 10.75 -5.54 -1.84
N TYR A 18 11.36 -6.46 -1.08
CA TYR A 18 12.70 -6.97 -1.31
C TYR A 18 12.78 -8.43 -0.88
N ASN A 19 12.92 -9.35 -1.85
CA ASN A 19 12.99 -10.80 -1.61
C ASN A 19 11.78 -11.37 -0.84
N HIS A 20 10.57 -10.94 -1.22
CA HIS A 20 9.32 -11.41 -0.66
C HIS A 20 8.49 -12.24 -1.65
N GLY A 21 9.15 -13.01 -2.52
CA GLY A 21 8.48 -13.86 -3.51
C GLY A 21 7.45 -14.84 -2.94
N ALA A 22 7.62 -15.28 -1.69
CA ALA A 22 6.68 -16.18 -1.02
C ALA A 22 5.34 -15.51 -0.65
N TRP A 23 5.31 -14.18 -0.47
CA TRP A 23 4.15 -13.48 0.11
C TRP A 23 3.54 -12.41 -0.79
N ILE A 24 4.34 -11.79 -1.67
CA ILE A 24 3.93 -10.61 -2.45
C ILE A 24 2.67 -10.85 -3.30
N GLU A 25 2.46 -12.05 -3.82
CA GLU A 25 1.27 -12.37 -4.61
C GLU A 25 0.00 -12.28 -3.76
N ARG A 26 0.02 -12.81 -2.54
CA ARG A 26 -1.11 -12.73 -1.58
C ARG A 26 -1.42 -11.27 -1.24
N CYS A 27 -0.40 -10.47 -0.97
CA CYS A 27 -0.54 -9.03 -0.73
C CYS A 27 -1.28 -8.35 -1.88
N ILE A 28 -0.79 -8.49 -3.12
CA ILE A 28 -1.39 -7.85 -4.31
C ILE A 28 -2.83 -8.34 -4.53
N ARG A 29 -3.10 -9.64 -4.42
CA ARG A 29 -4.45 -10.19 -4.59
C ARG A 29 -5.43 -9.65 -3.54
N SER A 30 -5.00 -9.44 -2.30
CA SER A 30 -5.84 -8.82 -1.26
C SER A 30 -6.22 -7.38 -1.60
N LEU A 31 -5.31 -6.63 -2.20
CA LEU A 31 -5.55 -5.26 -2.68
C LEU A 31 -6.45 -5.21 -3.90
N LEU A 32 -6.33 -6.18 -4.82
CA LEU A 32 -7.20 -6.27 -5.99
C LEU A 32 -8.63 -6.73 -5.65
N ASN A 33 -8.82 -7.41 -4.51
CA ASN A 33 -10.10 -7.93 -4.05
C ASN A 33 -10.87 -6.94 -3.14
N GLN A 34 -10.53 -5.66 -3.15
CA GLN A 34 -11.25 -4.65 -2.37
C GLN A 34 -12.70 -4.51 -2.84
N LYS A 35 -13.61 -4.28 -1.87
CA LYS A 35 -15.05 -4.11 -2.10
C LYS A 35 -15.48 -2.67 -1.81
N PHE A 36 -16.64 -2.28 -2.36
CA PHE A 36 -17.25 -0.96 -2.18
C PHE A 36 -16.40 0.21 -2.67
N ILE A 37 -15.35 -0.08 -3.45
CA ILE A 37 -14.50 0.90 -4.14
C ILE A 37 -14.29 0.43 -5.58
N LYS A 38 -14.32 1.36 -6.53
CA LYS A 38 -14.09 1.03 -7.95
C LYS A 38 -12.60 0.90 -8.22
N LYS A 39 -12.25 0.11 -9.23
CA LYS A 39 -10.84 -0.06 -9.64
C LYS A 39 -10.17 1.25 -10.05
N ASP A 40 -10.92 2.18 -10.61
CA ASP A 40 -10.42 3.48 -11.06
C ASP A 40 -10.25 4.48 -9.90
N ASP A 41 -10.85 4.20 -8.74
CA ASP A 41 -10.75 5.07 -7.55
C ASP A 41 -9.47 4.82 -6.75
N PHE A 42 -8.68 3.79 -7.08
CA PHE A 42 -7.40 3.55 -6.43
C PHE A 42 -6.34 3.02 -7.41
N GLU A 43 -5.09 3.33 -7.11
CA GLU A 43 -3.92 2.77 -7.77
C GLU A 43 -3.03 2.05 -6.77
N ILE A 44 -2.25 1.10 -7.26
CA ILE A 44 -1.24 0.37 -6.50
C ILE A 44 0.13 0.69 -7.10
N ILE A 45 1.05 1.22 -6.29
CA ILE A 45 2.44 1.41 -6.68
C ILE A 45 3.28 0.35 -6.00
N LEU A 46 3.88 -0.52 -6.81
CA LEU A 46 4.78 -1.58 -6.36
C LEU A 46 6.23 -1.14 -6.61
N ILE A 47 7.04 -1.09 -5.56
CA ILE A 47 8.48 -0.81 -5.68
C ILE A 47 9.24 -2.09 -5.34
N ASP A 48 9.86 -2.70 -6.33
CA ASP A 48 10.84 -3.77 -6.13
C ASP A 48 12.21 -3.14 -5.85
N ASP A 49 12.70 -3.31 -4.63
CA ASP A 49 13.98 -2.75 -4.19
C ASP A 49 15.17 -3.63 -4.60
N LYS A 50 15.15 -4.10 -5.87
CA LYS A 50 16.21 -4.95 -6.48
C LYS A 50 16.22 -6.36 -5.91
N SER A 51 15.07 -7.03 -5.84
CA SER A 51 14.96 -8.44 -5.43
C SER A 51 15.78 -9.37 -6.32
N THR A 52 16.30 -10.43 -5.72
CA THR A 52 17.10 -11.47 -6.36
C THR A 52 16.41 -12.84 -6.41
N ASP A 53 15.26 -12.97 -5.72
CA ASP A 53 14.41 -14.16 -5.68
C ASP A 53 13.31 -14.13 -6.77
N SER A 54 12.25 -14.90 -6.59
CA SER A 54 11.11 -14.97 -7.51
C SER A 54 10.21 -13.72 -7.54
N THR A 55 10.44 -12.72 -6.65
CA THR A 55 9.60 -11.52 -6.52
C THR A 55 9.36 -10.85 -7.87
N LYS A 56 10.42 -10.57 -8.62
CA LYS A 56 10.31 -9.88 -9.92
C LYS A 56 9.44 -10.64 -10.93
N LYS A 57 9.56 -11.97 -10.97
CA LYS A 57 8.76 -12.83 -11.86
C LYS A 57 7.28 -12.75 -11.48
N ILE A 58 6.98 -12.77 -10.19
CA ILE A 58 5.60 -12.66 -9.68
C ILE A 58 5.01 -11.29 -10.01
N LEU A 59 5.76 -10.21 -9.76
CA LEU A 59 5.30 -8.85 -10.09
C LEU A 59 4.95 -8.69 -11.57
N HIS A 60 5.70 -9.34 -12.46
CA HIS A 60 5.45 -9.29 -13.90
C HIS A 60 4.05 -9.80 -14.28
N ASN A 61 3.49 -10.77 -13.55
CA ASN A 61 2.14 -11.29 -13.79
C ASN A 61 1.02 -10.25 -13.57
N PHE A 62 1.34 -9.12 -12.95
CA PHE A 62 0.40 -8.03 -12.66
C PHE A 62 0.67 -6.77 -13.49
N SER A 63 1.66 -6.80 -14.41
CA SER A 63 2.10 -5.62 -15.16
C SER A 63 1.04 -5.04 -16.11
N ASP A 64 0.11 -5.88 -16.57
CA ASP A 64 -0.92 -5.47 -17.54
C ASP A 64 -2.17 -4.88 -16.87
N LEU A 65 -2.21 -4.81 -15.55
CA LEU A 65 -3.34 -4.24 -14.82
C LEU A 65 -3.24 -2.70 -14.78
N GLU A 66 -4.25 -2.03 -15.32
CA GLU A 66 -4.26 -0.56 -15.51
C GLU A 66 -4.08 0.24 -14.22
N ASN A 67 -4.54 -0.30 -13.08
CA ASN A 67 -4.42 0.35 -11.78
C ASN A 67 -3.18 -0.07 -10.98
N ILE A 68 -2.25 -0.82 -11.60
CA ILE A 68 -0.96 -1.20 -11.00
C ILE A 68 0.18 -0.53 -11.76
N ARG A 69 1.11 0.07 -11.02
CA ARG A 69 2.37 0.61 -11.55
C ARG A 69 3.54 -0.03 -10.83
N ILE A 70 4.42 -0.69 -11.57
CA ILE A 70 5.56 -1.43 -11.03
C ILE A 70 6.86 -0.68 -11.37
N TYR A 71 7.70 -0.49 -10.36
CA TYR A 71 9.01 0.12 -10.49
C TYR A 71 10.07 -0.76 -9.84
N THR A 72 11.19 -0.95 -10.51
CA THR A 72 12.35 -1.64 -9.93
C THR A 72 13.47 -0.64 -9.70
N ASN A 73 14.06 -0.66 -8.51
CA ASN A 73 15.22 0.14 -8.19
C ASN A 73 16.49 -0.43 -8.85
N LYS A 74 17.42 0.42 -9.24
CA LYS A 74 18.71 -0.01 -9.85
C LYS A 74 19.59 -0.78 -8.85
N ARG A 75 19.44 -0.51 -7.55
CA ARG A 75 20.10 -1.17 -6.42
C ARG A 75 19.14 -1.18 -5.22
N ASN A 76 19.40 -2.00 -4.23
CA ASN A 76 18.68 -1.93 -2.96
C ASN A 76 19.01 -0.59 -2.28
N ILE A 77 18.00 0.24 -2.03
CA ILE A 77 18.12 1.58 -1.44
C ILE A 77 17.43 1.67 -0.07
N GLY A 78 16.78 0.59 0.36
CA GLY A 78 16.07 0.47 1.63
C GLY A 78 14.63 0.96 1.59
N LEU A 79 13.87 0.51 2.58
CA LEU A 79 12.42 0.74 2.67
C LEU A 79 12.03 2.22 2.70
N PRO A 80 12.64 3.10 3.53
CA PRO A 80 12.23 4.50 3.60
C PRO A 80 12.38 5.24 2.27
N LYS A 81 13.49 5.00 1.54
CA LYS A 81 13.72 5.63 0.22
C LYS A 81 12.76 5.12 -0.83
N SER A 82 12.46 3.82 -0.81
CA SER A 82 11.49 3.20 -1.71
C SER A 82 10.08 3.71 -1.45
N LEU A 83 9.66 3.88 -0.18
CA LEU A 83 8.40 4.50 0.21
C LEU A 83 8.31 5.95 -0.26
N ASN A 84 9.34 6.76 0.01
CA ASN A 84 9.39 8.16 -0.42
C ASN A 84 9.29 8.30 -1.95
N LYS A 85 9.97 7.41 -2.68
CA LYS A 85 9.86 7.34 -4.15
C LYS A 85 8.42 7.07 -4.58
N ALA A 86 7.76 6.08 -3.98
CA ALA A 86 6.39 5.74 -4.29
C ALA A 86 5.40 6.87 -3.97
N ILE A 87 5.55 7.51 -2.80
CA ILE A 87 4.71 8.65 -2.40
C ILE A 87 4.86 9.83 -3.37
N LYS A 88 6.08 10.13 -3.82
CA LYS A 88 6.32 11.17 -4.84
C LYS A 88 5.66 10.84 -6.18
N LEU A 89 5.56 9.57 -6.54
CA LEU A 89 4.92 9.08 -7.76
C LEU A 89 3.39 8.96 -7.63
N SER A 90 2.85 8.99 -6.41
CA SER A 90 1.44 8.77 -6.13
C SER A 90 0.56 9.86 -6.72
N LYS A 91 -0.64 9.46 -7.19
CA LYS A 91 -1.66 10.37 -7.73
C LYS A 91 -2.82 10.58 -6.78
N GLY A 92 -3.05 9.65 -5.86
CA GLY A 92 -4.14 9.70 -4.89
C GLY A 92 -4.00 10.84 -3.89
N ARG A 93 -5.12 11.39 -3.45
CA ARG A 93 -5.18 12.33 -2.32
C ARG A 93 -4.95 11.64 -0.98
N TYR A 94 -5.20 10.35 -0.91
CA TYR A 94 -4.87 9.47 0.21
C TYR A 94 -3.73 8.53 -0.17
N VAL A 95 -2.86 8.25 0.79
CA VAL A 95 -1.78 7.26 0.63
C VAL A 95 -1.82 6.30 1.80
N THR A 96 -1.75 5.01 1.51
CA THR A 96 -1.59 3.96 2.51
C THR A 96 -0.43 3.05 2.14
N ARG A 97 0.36 2.63 3.15
CA ARG A 97 1.39 1.60 3.01
C ARG A 97 0.79 0.25 3.40
N VAL A 98 1.07 -0.76 2.59
CA VAL A 98 0.86 -2.17 2.93
C VAL A 98 2.18 -2.90 2.73
N ASP A 99 2.63 -3.65 3.72
CA ASP A 99 3.88 -4.39 3.64
C ASP A 99 3.69 -5.64 2.78
N SER A 100 4.71 -6.01 2.03
CA SER A 100 4.61 -7.02 0.97
C SER A 100 4.43 -8.46 1.50
N ASP A 101 4.65 -8.69 2.78
CA ASP A 101 4.38 -9.93 3.52
C ASP A 101 3.02 -9.92 4.24
N ASP A 102 2.34 -8.76 4.28
CA ASP A 102 1.02 -8.59 4.85
C ASP A 102 -0.09 -8.70 3.79
N TYR A 103 -1.35 -8.77 4.25
CA TYR A 103 -2.53 -8.66 3.42
C TYR A 103 -3.66 -7.94 4.15
N VAL A 104 -4.59 -7.37 3.39
CA VAL A 104 -5.64 -6.52 3.94
C VAL A 104 -7.03 -7.13 3.76
N GLN A 105 -7.91 -6.79 4.69
CA GLN A 105 -9.32 -7.14 4.65
C GLN A 105 -10.01 -6.43 3.47
N ARG A 106 -11.02 -7.07 2.86
CA ARG A 106 -11.64 -6.61 1.60
C ARG A 106 -12.38 -5.26 1.67
N ASN A 107 -12.62 -4.70 2.85
CA ASN A 107 -13.23 -3.38 3.01
C ASN A 107 -12.23 -2.31 3.47
N PHE A 108 -10.95 -2.66 3.56
CA PHE A 108 -9.91 -1.80 4.14
C PHE A 108 -9.85 -0.42 3.46
N LEU A 109 -9.73 -0.36 2.14
CA LEU A 109 -9.62 0.90 1.42
C LEU A 109 -10.89 1.75 1.54
N PHE A 110 -12.05 1.10 1.41
CA PHE A 110 -13.34 1.78 1.50
C PHE A 110 -13.56 2.41 2.88
N LEU A 111 -13.39 1.64 3.95
CA LEU A 111 -13.64 2.12 5.31
C LEU A 111 -12.66 3.21 5.72
N SER A 112 -11.38 3.05 5.41
CA SER A 112 -10.36 4.06 5.72
C SER A 112 -10.60 5.37 4.96
N LYS A 113 -10.95 5.28 3.67
CA LYS A 113 -11.33 6.45 2.88
C LYS A 113 -12.59 7.12 3.44
N LEU A 114 -13.65 6.35 3.70
CA LEU A 114 -14.91 6.85 4.23
C LEU A 114 -14.70 7.61 5.54
N PHE A 115 -13.90 7.05 6.45
CA PHE A 115 -13.58 7.71 7.72
C PHE A 115 -12.92 9.08 7.46
N LEU A 116 -11.91 9.15 6.63
CA LEU A 116 -11.22 10.42 6.34
C LEU A 116 -12.10 11.39 5.56
N ASP A 117 -12.99 10.94 4.69
CA ASP A 117 -13.91 11.82 3.96
C ASP A 117 -14.92 12.49 4.92
N MET A 118 -15.39 11.75 5.93
CA MET A 118 -16.38 12.24 6.90
C MET A 118 -15.76 13.06 8.04
N ASN A 119 -14.48 12.87 8.32
CA ASN A 119 -13.79 13.48 9.47
C ASN A 119 -12.57 14.29 8.97
N ARG A 120 -12.82 15.52 8.55
CA ARG A 120 -11.81 16.38 7.90
C ARG A 120 -10.69 16.84 8.83
N GLU A 121 -10.93 16.83 10.12
CA GLU A 121 -9.98 17.17 11.19
C GLU A 121 -8.87 16.15 11.37
N TYR A 122 -9.10 14.88 10.97
CA TYR A 122 -8.07 13.84 11.06
C TYR A 122 -7.18 13.80 9.83
N GLN A 123 -5.89 13.70 10.06
CA GLN A 123 -4.87 13.62 9.00
C GLN A 123 -4.53 12.19 8.58
N ALA A 124 -4.84 11.22 9.45
CA ALA A 124 -4.62 9.81 9.22
C ALA A 124 -5.68 8.96 9.93
N VAL A 125 -5.83 7.73 9.48
CA VAL A 125 -6.59 6.67 10.14
C VAL A 125 -5.76 5.40 10.18
N ALA A 126 -5.64 4.80 11.35
CA ALA A 126 -5.06 3.48 11.56
C ALA A 126 -6.18 2.47 11.85
N VAL A 127 -5.91 1.21 11.57
CA VAL A 127 -6.85 0.11 11.81
C VAL A 127 -6.22 -0.92 12.73
N ASP A 128 -7.03 -1.59 13.54
CA ASP A 128 -6.61 -2.77 14.29
C ASP A 128 -6.18 -3.88 13.33
N TYR A 129 -5.31 -4.75 13.78
CA TYR A 129 -4.76 -5.80 12.93
C TYR A 129 -4.72 -7.16 13.63
N ILE A 130 -4.51 -8.19 12.83
CA ILE A 130 -4.44 -9.57 13.29
C ILE A 130 -3.06 -10.11 12.94
N LYS A 131 -2.38 -10.70 13.92
CA LYS A 131 -1.16 -11.49 13.66
C LYS A 131 -1.57 -12.91 13.32
N VAL A 132 -0.97 -13.43 12.27
CA VAL A 132 -1.16 -14.80 11.80
C VAL A 132 0.19 -15.49 11.61
N ASP A 133 0.21 -16.82 11.70
CA ASP A 133 1.37 -17.62 11.32
C ASP A 133 1.43 -17.87 9.80
N ASN A 134 2.40 -18.67 9.36
CA ASN A 134 2.57 -19.02 7.94
C ASN A 134 1.42 -19.87 7.37
N PHE A 135 0.55 -20.43 8.21
CA PHE A 135 -0.64 -21.19 7.86
C PHE A 135 -1.93 -20.38 7.98
N GLU A 136 -1.81 -19.04 8.19
CA GLU A 136 -2.93 -18.12 8.41
C GLU A 136 -3.74 -18.39 9.69
N THR A 137 -3.15 -19.15 10.64
CA THR A 137 -3.75 -19.33 11.96
C THR A 137 -3.64 -18.05 12.76
N VAL A 138 -4.75 -17.60 13.34
CA VAL A 138 -4.78 -16.37 14.14
C VAL A 138 -4.00 -16.58 15.43
N LEU A 139 -2.94 -15.80 15.62
CA LEU A 139 -2.12 -15.77 16.82
C LEU A 139 -2.63 -14.74 17.82
N SER A 140 -2.99 -13.54 17.37
CA SER A 140 -3.52 -12.47 18.22
C SER A 140 -4.31 -11.45 17.42
N LYS A 141 -5.18 -10.69 18.13
CA LYS A 141 -5.83 -9.48 17.65
C LYS A 141 -5.19 -8.31 18.37
N GLU A 142 -4.68 -7.35 17.62
CA GLU A 142 -3.93 -6.23 18.13
C GLU A 142 -4.70 -4.91 17.95
N ASN A 143 -4.69 -4.09 19.01
CA ASN A 143 -5.22 -2.75 18.92
C ASN A 143 -4.11 -1.78 18.47
N CYS A 144 -4.33 -1.05 17.39
CA CYS A 144 -3.34 -0.18 16.78
C CYS A 144 -2.90 1.01 17.66
N LEU A 145 -3.68 1.39 18.68
CA LEU A 145 -3.30 2.44 19.64
C LEU A 145 -2.38 1.93 20.75
N LYS A 146 -2.38 0.62 21.00
CA LYS A 146 -1.52 -0.02 22.02
C LYS A 146 -0.28 -0.62 21.42
N ASN A 147 -0.44 -1.23 20.25
CA ASN A 147 0.62 -1.91 19.50
C ASN A 147 0.73 -1.24 18.14
N GLU A 148 1.51 -0.16 18.06
CA GLU A 148 1.65 0.65 16.85
C GLU A 148 2.29 -0.15 15.73
N ILE A 149 1.76 0.02 14.51
CA ILE A 149 2.28 -0.59 13.29
C ILE A 149 2.23 0.44 12.16
N ALA A 150 3.26 0.45 11.33
CA ALA A 150 3.32 1.39 10.19
C ALA A 150 2.52 0.91 8.96
N CYS A 151 2.22 -0.38 8.88
CA CYS A 151 1.38 -0.99 7.84
C CYS A 151 -0.09 -0.66 8.09
N GLY A 152 -0.88 -0.41 7.03
CA GLY A 152 -2.32 -0.22 7.14
C GLY A 152 -2.78 1.14 7.68
N ILE A 153 -1.90 2.13 7.79
CA ILE A 153 -2.30 3.51 8.10
C ILE A 153 -2.58 4.23 6.77
N MET A 154 -3.76 4.85 6.66
CA MET A 154 -4.07 5.73 5.53
C MET A 154 -3.92 7.19 5.95
N TYR A 155 -3.16 7.95 5.16
CA TYR A 155 -2.85 9.36 5.39
C TYR A 155 -3.47 10.25 4.32
N ARG A 156 -3.80 11.49 4.66
CA ARG A 156 -3.88 12.55 3.66
C ARG A 156 -2.48 12.77 3.10
N LYS A 157 -2.32 12.66 1.78
CA LYS A 157 -0.99 12.76 1.13
C LYS A 157 -0.27 14.06 1.48
N GLU A 158 -1.00 15.18 1.51
CA GLU A 158 -0.45 16.48 1.87
C GLU A 158 0.20 16.49 3.26
N CYS A 159 -0.41 15.79 4.23
CA CYS A 159 0.16 15.66 5.56
C CYS A 159 1.52 14.97 5.53
N LEU A 160 1.64 13.84 4.81
CA LEU A 160 2.93 13.14 4.66
C LEU A 160 4.02 14.02 4.01
N ILE A 161 3.63 14.83 3.04
CA ILE A 161 4.57 15.75 2.37
C ILE A 161 5.00 16.85 3.35
N ASN A 162 4.06 17.45 4.09
CA ASN A 162 4.33 18.56 5.00
C ASN A 162 5.21 18.16 6.19
N ILE A 163 5.08 16.92 6.70
CA ILE A 163 5.95 16.41 7.79
C ILE A 163 7.31 15.91 7.30
N GLY A 164 7.59 15.94 5.98
CA GLY A 164 8.91 15.62 5.41
C GLY A 164 9.08 14.18 4.95
N LEU A 165 7.99 13.38 4.86
CA LEU A 165 8.02 11.98 4.44
C LEU A 165 8.76 11.06 5.45
N TYR A 166 9.21 9.88 5.00
CA TYR A 166 9.97 8.95 5.83
C TYR A 166 11.44 9.39 5.95
N ASN A 167 12.00 9.30 7.15
CA ASN A 167 13.40 9.62 7.37
C ASN A 167 14.31 8.55 6.72
N GLU A 168 15.05 8.95 5.69
CA GLU A 168 15.89 8.06 4.88
C GLU A 168 17.19 7.59 5.57
N LYS A 169 17.47 8.08 6.80
CA LYS A 169 18.61 7.61 7.60
C LYS A 169 18.33 6.26 8.27
N PHE A 170 17.05 5.89 8.46
CA PHE A 170 16.67 4.56 8.93
C PHE A 170 16.76 3.55 7.79
N LYS A 171 17.19 2.33 8.14
CA LYS A 171 17.27 1.20 7.19
C LYS A 171 16.13 0.23 7.47
#